data_a889ae12ede123d7687d36722ce2c94e
#
_entry.id   a889ae12ede123d7687d36722ce2c94e
#
_cell.length_a   1.000
_cell.length_b   1.000
_cell.length_c   1.000
_cell.angle_alpha   90.00
_cell.angle_beta   90.00
_cell.angle_gamma   90.00
#
_symmetry.space_group_name_H-M   'P 1'
#
loop_
_entity.id
_entity.type
_entity.pdbx_description
1 polymer ?
#
loop_
_entity_poly.entity_id
_entity_poly.type
_entity_poly.pdbx_seq_one_letter_code
_entity_poly.pdbx_strand_id
1 'polypeptide(L)'
;MPKSPMPFFWYELMTTDLDAAEAFYTKVVGWTAQPFEKAPGMPRYIVMNVGERGVGGLMTMPEDAAKMGMPPAWLGYIHTRDVDAATASLQKAGGTVHRQPDDIPGVGRFAVVADPQGATFMFLQPNGPDQPVVPAATPGHIGWHELYTSDWKAAFDFYSSQFGWANAGDFDMGPMGIYQTFTAGPESGGGIMNKPEQIPVPVWQFYFNVPAIDAAAKRVTDNGGKVLMGPMDVPGGSWIVQCQDPQGALFALMAPGR
;
A
#
# COMPACT_ATOMS: atom_id res chain seq x y z
N MET A 1 -9.03 -27.34 -0.48
CA MET A 1 -9.57 -26.37 0.46
C MET A 1 -9.28 -24.99 -0.10
N PRO A 2 -10.20 -24.00 0.00
CA PRO A 2 -9.88 -22.63 -0.40
C PRO A 2 -8.68 -22.16 0.42
N LYS A 3 -7.76 -21.41 -0.23
CA LYS A 3 -6.63 -20.80 0.46
C LYS A 3 -7.16 -19.76 1.47
N SER A 4 -6.58 -19.71 2.66
CA SER A 4 -6.84 -18.58 3.55
C SER A 4 -6.34 -17.31 2.88
N PRO A 5 -7.12 -16.22 2.88
CA PRO A 5 -6.71 -15.00 2.22
C PRO A 5 -5.46 -14.40 2.88
N MET A 6 -4.59 -13.87 2.06
CA MET A 6 -3.34 -13.22 2.47
C MET A 6 -3.51 -11.69 2.25
N PRO A 7 -3.86 -10.92 3.30
CA PRO A 7 -4.10 -9.48 3.17
C PRO A 7 -2.81 -8.67 3.11
N PHE A 8 -2.90 -7.45 2.61
CA PHE A 8 -1.96 -6.41 2.98
C PHE A 8 -2.11 -6.10 4.48
N PHE A 9 -0.97 -5.86 5.16
CA PHE A 9 -1.02 -5.60 6.61
C PHE A 9 0.02 -4.59 7.10
N TRP A 10 1.03 -4.27 6.28
CA TRP A 10 2.05 -3.26 6.56
C TRP A 10 2.34 -2.44 5.30
N TYR A 11 2.71 -1.19 5.48
CA TYR A 11 2.95 -0.25 4.38
C TYR A 11 4.22 0.53 4.65
N GLU A 12 5.03 0.72 3.63
CA GLU A 12 6.33 1.36 3.77
C GLU A 12 6.54 2.42 2.71
N LEU A 13 6.85 3.63 3.15
CA LEU A 13 7.30 4.69 2.25
C LEU A 13 8.82 4.66 2.12
N MET A 14 9.30 4.50 0.91
CA MET A 14 10.67 4.81 0.54
C MET A 14 10.73 6.24 0.02
N THR A 15 11.49 7.11 0.69
CA THR A 15 11.54 8.55 0.39
C THR A 15 12.97 9.08 0.31
N THR A 16 13.12 10.21 -0.37
CA THR A 16 14.40 10.91 -0.48
C THR A 16 14.68 11.85 0.70
N ASP A 17 13.63 12.24 1.44
CA ASP A 17 13.73 13.09 2.63
C ASP A 17 12.81 12.57 3.74
N LEU A 18 13.42 11.82 4.66
CA LEU A 18 12.71 11.13 5.73
C LEU A 18 12.09 12.08 6.76
N ASP A 19 12.79 13.18 7.10
CA ASP A 19 12.30 14.16 8.07
C ASP A 19 11.14 14.98 7.51
N ALA A 20 11.21 15.36 6.24
CA ALA A 20 10.10 16.03 5.56
C ALA A 20 8.87 15.11 5.41
N ALA A 21 9.08 13.83 5.09
CA ALA A 21 7.99 12.86 5.01
C ALA A 21 7.33 12.62 6.37
N GLU A 22 8.10 12.45 7.45
CA GLU A 22 7.57 12.36 8.82
C GLU A 22 6.69 13.56 9.16
N ALA A 23 7.23 14.78 8.95
CA ALA A 23 6.50 16.03 9.23
C ALA A 23 5.22 16.17 8.40
N PHE A 24 5.22 15.67 7.16
CA PHE A 24 4.07 15.70 6.28
C PHE A 24 2.98 14.73 6.73
N TYR A 25 3.29 13.44 6.88
CA TYR A 25 2.27 12.42 7.18
C TYR A 25 1.71 12.53 8.60
N THR A 26 2.49 12.99 9.59
CA THR A 26 1.97 13.30 10.92
C THR A 26 0.90 14.39 10.88
N LYS A 27 1.06 15.40 10.04
CA LYS A 27 0.07 16.49 9.90
C LYS A 27 -1.13 16.10 9.02
N VAL A 28 -0.88 15.37 7.93
CA VAL A 28 -1.92 15.05 6.93
C VAL A 28 -2.84 13.95 7.41
N VAL A 29 -2.28 12.83 7.87
CA VAL A 29 -3.04 11.65 8.31
C VAL A 29 -3.34 11.69 9.80
N GLY A 30 -2.47 12.33 10.59
CA GLY A 30 -2.60 12.40 12.05
C GLY A 30 -1.88 11.28 12.79
N TRP A 31 -0.91 10.66 12.15
CA TRP A 31 -0.07 9.63 12.78
C TRP A 31 0.87 10.22 13.82
N THR A 32 1.30 9.39 14.75
CA THR A 32 2.45 9.66 15.62
C THR A 32 3.66 8.90 15.11
N ALA A 33 4.82 9.53 15.13
CA ALA A 33 6.07 8.96 14.65
C ALA A 33 6.91 8.43 15.81
N GLN A 34 7.48 7.24 15.66
CA GLN A 34 8.39 6.65 16.62
C GLN A 34 9.61 6.09 15.89
N PRO A 35 10.82 6.57 16.20
CA PRO A 35 12.05 5.98 15.66
C PRO A 35 12.12 4.49 16.03
N PHE A 36 12.44 3.67 15.05
CA PHE A 36 12.69 2.25 15.27
C PHE A 36 14.18 2.03 15.43
N GLU A 37 14.62 1.70 16.64
CA GLU A 37 16.01 1.37 16.91
C GLU A 37 16.34 0.02 16.29
N LYS A 38 17.24 0.06 15.29
CA LYS A 38 17.71 -1.12 14.58
C LYS A 38 19.16 -1.45 14.99
N ALA A 39 19.60 -2.64 14.56
CA ALA A 39 20.99 -3.03 14.68
C ALA A 39 21.92 -2.00 13.98
N PRO A 40 23.16 -1.81 14.48
CA PRO A 40 24.12 -0.90 13.85
C PRO A 40 24.29 -1.18 12.36
N GLY A 41 24.29 -0.11 11.55
CA GLY A 41 24.46 -0.20 10.09
C GLY A 41 23.16 -0.34 9.29
N MET A 42 21.99 -0.43 9.91
CA MET A 42 20.73 -0.41 9.19
C MET A 42 20.26 1.03 8.90
N PRO A 43 19.59 1.28 7.75
CA PRO A 43 19.02 2.59 7.44
C PRO A 43 18.07 3.08 8.53
N ARG A 44 18.02 4.40 8.74
CA ARG A 44 17.04 5.02 9.64
C ARG A 44 15.62 4.62 9.23
N TYR A 45 14.81 4.26 10.21
CA TYR A 45 13.44 3.84 10.01
C TYR A 45 12.52 4.47 11.07
N ILE A 46 11.35 4.92 10.66
CA ILE A 46 10.35 5.52 11.53
C ILE A 46 9.06 4.73 11.41
N VAL A 47 8.57 4.23 12.54
CA VAL A 47 7.25 3.60 12.62
C VAL A 47 6.19 4.68 12.79
N MET A 48 5.18 4.65 11.94
CA MET A 48 4.00 5.51 12.03
C MET A 48 2.90 4.75 12.78
N ASN A 49 2.32 5.41 13.79
CA ASN A 49 1.40 4.77 14.73
C ASN A 49 0.04 5.48 14.78
N VAL A 50 -1.00 4.71 15.06
CA VAL A 50 -2.33 5.16 15.53
C VAL A 50 -2.47 4.67 16.97
N GLY A 51 -2.40 5.60 17.93
CA GLY A 51 -2.24 5.22 19.33
C GLY A 51 -0.94 4.43 19.55
N GLU A 52 -1.05 3.23 20.11
CA GLU A 52 0.10 2.33 20.34
C GLU A 52 0.36 1.35 19.18
N ARG A 53 -0.48 1.39 18.14
CA ARG A 53 -0.40 0.44 17.02
C ARG A 53 0.39 1.00 15.87
N GLY A 54 1.45 0.30 15.46
CA GLY A 54 2.14 0.56 14.21
C GLY A 54 1.23 0.26 13.01
N VAL A 55 1.15 1.18 12.05
CA VAL A 55 0.35 1.07 10.84
C VAL A 55 1.18 1.10 9.56
N GLY A 56 2.41 1.55 9.66
CA GLY A 56 3.34 1.61 8.54
C GLY A 56 4.69 2.15 8.95
N GLY A 57 5.60 2.27 8.00
CA GLY A 57 6.94 2.77 8.23
C GLY A 57 7.40 3.74 7.16
N LEU A 58 8.34 4.58 7.54
CA LEU A 58 9.05 5.47 6.62
C LEU A 58 10.53 5.12 6.65
N MET A 59 11.17 5.04 5.49
CA MET A 59 12.61 4.83 5.38
C MET A 59 13.23 5.67 4.28
N THR A 60 14.51 5.97 4.45
CA THR A 60 15.29 6.55 3.37
C THR A 60 15.42 5.54 2.24
N MET A 61 15.22 5.99 1.01
CA MET A 61 15.36 5.17 -0.18
C MET A 61 16.76 4.52 -0.22
N PRO A 62 16.87 3.20 -0.40
CA PRO A 62 18.14 2.53 -0.57
C PRO A 62 18.94 3.12 -1.74
N GLU A 63 20.27 3.24 -1.58
CA GLU A 63 21.14 3.83 -2.61
C GLU A 63 21.00 3.15 -3.99
N ASP A 64 20.86 1.82 -4.00
CA ASP A 64 20.71 1.08 -5.25
C ASP A 64 19.40 1.39 -5.95
N ALA A 65 18.30 1.56 -5.19
CA ALA A 65 17.02 2.00 -5.74
C ALA A 65 17.10 3.43 -6.29
N ALA A 66 17.75 4.33 -5.56
CA ALA A 66 18.00 5.70 -6.02
C ALA A 66 18.86 5.76 -7.29
N LYS A 67 19.92 4.95 -7.36
CA LYS A 67 20.77 4.83 -8.57
C LYS A 67 20.03 4.29 -9.79
N MET A 68 19.03 3.44 -9.59
CA MET A 68 18.14 2.96 -10.64
C MET A 68 17.05 3.97 -11.04
N GLY A 69 17.02 5.14 -10.41
CA GLY A 69 16.03 6.19 -10.69
C GLY A 69 14.62 5.87 -10.19
N MET A 70 14.49 5.00 -9.20
CA MET A 70 13.17 4.71 -8.60
C MET A 70 12.63 5.96 -7.91
N PRO A 71 11.37 6.35 -8.18
CA PRO A 71 10.75 7.47 -7.48
C PRO A 71 10.40 7.08 -6.03
N PRO A 72 10.22 8.06 -5.13
CA PRO A 72 9.58 7.83 -3.84
C PRO A 72 8.23 7.13 -4.01
N ALA A 73 7.97 6.11 -3.21
CA ALA A 73 6.74 5.34 -3.34
C ALA A 73 6.35 4.64 -2.03
N TRP A 74 5.04 4.48 -1.85
CA TRP A 74 4.48 3.56 -0.88
C TRP A 74 4.45 2.15 -1.43
N LEU A 75 4.90 1.19 -0.65
CA LEU A 75 4.86 -0.24 -0.95
C LEU A 75 4.07 -0.98 0.12
N GLY A 76 3.23 -1.90 -0.29
CA GLY A 76 2.45 -2.75 0.63
C GLY A 76 3.11 -4.09 0.85
N TYR A 77 2.98 -4.62 2.07
CA TYR A 77 3.41 -5.96 2.43
C TYR A 77 2.21 -6.89 2.55
N ILE A 78 2.20 -7.95 1.78
CA ILE A 78 1.24 -9.04 1.92
C ILE A 78 1.74 -9.99 3.01
N HIS A 79 0.87 -10.27 3.99
CA HIS A 79 1.15 -11.21 5.07
C HIS A 79 1.26 -12.64 4.55
N THR A 80 2.34 -13.33 4.88
CA THR A 80 2.48 -14.76 4.61
C THR A 80 3.11 -15.47 5.81
N ARG A 81 2.83 -16.76 5.94
CA ARG A 81 3.48 -17.62 6.97
C ARG A 81 4.73 -18.31 6.46
N ASP A 82 5.03 -18.19 5.17
CA ASP A 82 6.19 -18.78 4.52
C ASP A 82 6.57 -17.93 3.29
N VAL A 83 7.54 -17.04 3.47
CA VAL A 83 8.00 -16.12 2.41
C VAL A 83 8.68 -16.89 1.29
N ASP A 84 9.43 -17.95 1.59
CA ASP A 84 10.13 -18.74 0.58
C ASP A 84 9.15 -19.46 -0.34
N ALA A 85 8.14 -20.11 0.23
CA ALA A 85 7.10 -20.79 -0.53
C ALA A 85 6.22 -19.80 -1.33
N ALA A 86 5.85 -18.65 -0.73
CA ALA A 86 5.09 -17.61 -1.42
C ALA A 86 5.84 -17.04 -2.62
N THR A 87 7.15 -16.74 -2.44
CA THR A 87 8.04 -16.25 -3.49
C THR A 87 8.20 -17.26 -4.62
N ALA A 88 8.43 -18.53 -4.29
CA ALA A 88 8.54 -19.60 -5.29
C ALA A 88 7.23 -19.81 -6.06
N SER A 89 6.07 -19.73 -5.39
CA SER A 89 4.75 -19.82 -6.01
C SER A 89 4.49 -18.67 -6.97
N LEU A 90 4.78 -17.43 -6.54
CA LEU A 90 4.67 -16.22 -7.36
C LEU A 90 5.52 -16.32 -8.63
N GLN A 91 6.77 -16.74 -8.49
CA GLN A 91 7.68 -16.89 -9.63
C GLN A 91 7.18 -17.93 -10.66
N LYS A 92 6.65 -19.06 -10.19
CA LYS A 92 6.01 -20.07 -11.04
C LYS A 92 4.76 -19.54 -11.76
N ALA A 93 4.06 -18.58 -11.16
CA ALA A 93 2.88 -17.94 -11.73
C ALA A 93 3.22 -16.76 -12.66
N GLY A 94 4.50 -16.55 -12.98
CA GLY A 94 4.95 -15.51 -13.90
C GLY A 94 5.33 -14.18 -13.25
N GLY A 95 5.29 -14.09 -11.92
CA GLY A 95 5.76 -12.90 -11.20
C GLY A 95 7.29 -12.79 -11.19
N THR A 96 7.78 -11.61 -10.86
CA THR A 96 9.22 -11.30 -10.79
C THR A 96 9.68 -11.20 -9.33
N VAL A 97 10.88 -11.68 -9.04
CA VAL A 97 11.53 -11.51 -7.73
C VAL A 97 12.64 -10.48 -7.86
N HIS A 98 12.45 -9.32 -7.24
CA HIS A 98 13.41 -8.23 -7.22
C HIS A 98 14.45 -8.40 -6.11
N ARG A 99 14.01 -8.90 -4.95
CA ARG A 99 14.88 -9.29 -3.84
C ARG A 99 14.44 -10.64 -3.31
N GLN A 100 15.37 -11.59 -3.28
CA GLN A 100 15.13 -12.93 -2.73
C GLN A 100 14.76 -12.86 -1.24
N PRO A 101 14.08 -13.88 -0.70
CA PRO A 101 13.79 -13.97 0.73
C PRO A 101 15.02 -13.72 1.60
N ASP A 102 14.90 -12.77 2.53
CA ASP A 102 15.96 -12.31 3.42
C ASP A 102 15.40 -11.96 4.79
N ASP A 103 16.21 -12.00 5.84
CA ASP A 103 15.77 -11.77 7.20
C ASP A 103 16.01 -10.31 7.63
N ILE A 104 14.99 -9.71 8.26
CA ILE A 104 15.13 -8.45 8.99
C ILE A 104 15.24 -8.81 10.48
N PRO A 105 16.42 -8.66 11.11
CA PRO A 105 16.62 -9.02 12.50
C PRO A 105 15.59 -8.38 13.44
N GLY A 106 14.93 -9.20 14.25
CA GLY A 106 13.90 -8.76 15.19
C GLY A 106 12.52 -8.46 14.58
N VAL A 107 12.38 -8.49 13.25
CA VAL A 107 11.12 -8.17 12.55
C VAL A 107 10.51 -9.39 11.88
N GLY A 108 11.25 -10.04 10.98
CA GLY A 108 10.74 -11.17 10.23
C GLY A 108 11.52 -11.44 8.94
N ARG A 109 10.96 -12.31 8.10
CA ARG A 109 11.50 -12.65 6.78
C ARG A 109 10.68 -11.99 5.70
N PHE A 110 11.33 -11.38 4.70
CA PHE A 110 10.64 -10.62 3.64
C PHE A 110 11.21 -10.92 2.26
N ALA A 111 10.47 -10.55 1.21
CA ALA A 111 10.93 -10.52 -0.17
C ALA A 111 10.32 -9.33 -0.91
N VAL A 112 11.01 -8.82 -1.92
CA VAL A 112 10.47 -7.78 -2.82
C VAL A 112 10.14 -8.44 -4.15
N VAL A 113 8.90 -8.33 -4.57
CA VAL A 113 8.36 -9.04 -5.72
C VAL A 113 7.49 -8.13 -6.59
N ALA A 114 7.18 -8.58 -7.80
CA ALA A 114 6.16 -7.96 -8.64
C ALA A 114 5.23 -9.03 -9.23
N ASP A 115 4.00 -8.65 -9.50
CA ASP A 115 3.07 -9.49 -10.24
C ASP A 115 3.52 -9.65 -11.71
N PRO A 116 2.86 -10.51 -12.52
CA PRO A 116 3.24 -10.73 -13.92
C PRO A 116 3.18 -9.47 -14.80
N GLN A 117 2.49 -8.42 -14.37
CA GLN A 117 2.36 -7.16 -15.11
C GLN A 117 3.31 -6.07 -14.60
N GLY A 118 4.04 -6.33 -13.51
CA GLY A 118 5.08 -5.47 -12.97
C GLY A 118 4.67 -4.62 -11.76
N ALA A 119 3.47 -4.80 -11.20
CA ALA A 119 3.10 -4.12 -9.96
C ALA A 119 3.91 -4.68 -8.78
N THR A 120 4.74 -3.82 -8.19
CA THR A 120 5.66 -4.19 -7.10
C THR A 120 4.93 -4.17 -5.75
N PHE A 121 5.20 -5.18 -4.93
CA PHE A 121 4.78 -5.29 -3.54
C PHE A 121 5.78 -6.16 -2.78
N MET A 122 5.56 -6.36 -1.49
CA MET A 122 6.46 -7.17 -0.67
C MET A 122 5.71 -8.28 0.05
N PHE A 123 6.40 -9.37 0.34
CA PHE A 123 5.97 -10.35 1.32
C PHE A 123 6.62 -10.08 2.66
N LEU A 124 5.91 -10.34 3.75
CA LEU A 124 6.49 -10.37 5.09
C LEU A 124 5.85 -11.49 5.91
N GLN A 125 6.72 -12.26 6.54
CA GLN A 125 6.43 -13.22 7.60
C GLN A 125 6.96 -12.64 8.89
N PRO A 126 6.10 -12.00 9.73
CA PRO A 126 6.56 -11.38 10.97
C PRO A 126 6.95 -12.44 12.01
N ASN A 127 7.91 -12.11 12.87
CA ASN A 127 8.32 -12.98 13.98
C ASN A 127 7.33 -12.96 15.17
N GLY A 128 6.47 -11.95 15.22
CA GLY A 128 5.48 -11.77 16.29
C GLY A 128 4.12 -12.37 15.99
N PRO A 129 3.20 -12.34 16.95
CA PRO A 129 1.82 -12.77 16.75
C PRO A 129 1.08 -11.84 15.77
N ASP A 130 0.06 -12.40 15.10
CA ASP A 130 -0.82 -11.62 14.25
C ASP A 130 -1.50 -10.51 15.07
N GLN A 131 -1.55 -9.30 14.52
CA GLN A 131 -2.24 -8.21 15.16
C GLN A 131 -3.76 -8.36 15.01
N PRO A 132 -4.57 -7.92 15.99
CA PRO A 132 -6.02 -7.92 15.85
C PRO A 132 -6.47 -7.16 14.60
N VAL A 133 -7.53 -7.67 13.95
CA VAL A 133 -8.15 -6.99 12.80
C VAL A 133 -8.78 -5.67 13.28
N VAL A 134 -8.65 -4.62 12.49
CA VAL A 134 -9.25 -3.30 12.73
C VAL A 134 -10.35 -3.07 11.70
N PRO A 135 -11.49 -2.45 12.05
CA PRO A 135 -12.50 -2.07 11.07
C PRO A 135 -11.91 -1.24 9.92
N ALA A 136 -12.30 -1.54 8.68
CA ALA A 136 -11.72 -0.95 7.47
C ALA A 136 -11.78 0.60 7.43
N ALA A 137 -12.82 1.20 8.05
CA ALA A 137 -12.97 2.66 8.10
C ALA A 137 -12.28 3.34 9.30
N THR A 138 -11.43 2.64 10.05
CA THR A 138 -10.75 3.21 11.22
C THR A 138 -9.79 4.33 10.80
N PRO A 139 -9.93 5.57 11.33
CA PRO A 139 -9.05 6.67 10.98
C PRO A 139 -7.57 6.36 11.23
N GLY A 140 -6.71 6.80 10.33
CA GLY A 140 -5.26 6.53 10.35
C GLY A 140 -4.84 5.16 9.86
N HIS A 141 -5.80 4.23 9.64
CA HIS A 141 -5.50 2.94 9.01
C HIS A 141 -5.71 2.99 7.49
N ILE A 142 -5.19 2.01 6.78
CA ILE A 142 -5.41 1.87 5.35
C ILE A 142 -6.75 1.15 5.16
N GLY A 143 -7.69 1.83 4.49
CA GLY A 143 -9.05 1.34 4.28
C GLY A 143 -9.30 0.75 2.90
N TRP A 144 -8.42 1.05 1.92
CA TRP A 144 -8.58 0.59 0.55
C TRP A 144 -7.25 0.42 -0.17
N HIS A 145 -7.21 -0.57 -1.06
CA HIS A 145 -6.04 -0.91 -1.88
C HIS A 145 -6.44 -0.86 -3.34
N GLU A 146 -5.80 -0.05 -4.16
CA GLU A 146 -6.16 0.10 -5.56
C GLU A 146 -5.00 -0.28 -6.46
N LEU A 147 -5.24 -1.22 -7.37
CA LEU A 147 -4.28 -1.62 -8.38
C LEU A 147 -4.64 -1.02 -9.73
N TYR A 148 -3.74 -0.19 -10.23
CA TYR A 148 -3.71 0.22 -11.62
C TYR A 148 -2.81 -0.74 -12.40
N THR A 149 -3.36 -1.48 -13.38
CA THR A 149 -2.63 -2.53 -14.10
C THR A 149 -2.93 -2.50 -15.60
N SER A 150 -2.24 -3.31 -16.39
CA SER A 150 -2.43 -3.33 -17.85
C SER A 150 -3.65 -4.17 -18.26
N ASP A 151 -3.93 -5.24 -17.53
CA ASP A 151 -5.09 -6.14 -17.71
C ASP A 151 -5.65 -6.49 -16.33
N TRP A 152 -6.73 -5.81 -15.97
CA TRP A 152 -7.38 -5.98 -14.67
C TRP A 152 -7.86 -7.42 -14.40
N LYS A 153 -8.33 -8.10 -15.46
CA LYS A 153 -8.86 -9.45 -15.34
C LYS A 153 -7.74 -10.46 -15.05
N ALA A 154 -6.66 -10.42 -15.82
CA ALA A 154 -5.50 -11.27 -15.60
C ALA A 154 -4.85 -10.99 -14.24
N ALA A 155 -4.84 -9.72 -13.79
CA ALA A 155 -4.38 -9.36 -12.45
C ALA A 155 -5.28 -9.99 -11.37
N PHE A 156 -6.61 -9.84 -11.47
CA PHE A 156 -7.52 -10.43 -10.49
C PHE A 156 -7.37 -11.96 -10.42
N ASP A 157 -7.28 -12.65 -11.57
CA ASP A 157 -7.07 -14.08 -11.63
C ASP A 157 -5.74 -14.50 -10.94
N PHE A 158 -4.68 -13.70 -11.11
CA PHE A 158 -3.40 -13.90 -10.43
C PHE A 158 -3.54 -13.74 -8.90
N TYR A 159 -4.03 -12.60 -8.41
CA TYR A 159 -4.14 -12.33 -6.97
C TYR A 159 -5.12 -13.30 -6.28
N SER A 160 -6.21 -13.66 -6.93
CA SER A 160 -7.17 -14.66 -6.43
C SER A 160 -6.51 -16.04 -6.29
N SER A 161 -5.80 -16.51 -7.32
CA SER A 161 -5.15 -17.82 -7.31
C SER A 161 -3.96 -17.89 -6.34
N GLN A 162 -3.17 -16.83 -6.24
CA GLN A 162 -1.98 -16.80 -5.39
C GLN A 162 -2.33 -16.52 -3.93
N PHE A 163 -3.22 -15.57 -3.65
CA PHE A 163 -3.45 -15.06 -2.30
C PHE A 163 -4.85 -15.29 -1.75
N GLY A 164 -5.70 -16.03 -2.49
CA GLY A 164 -7.05 -16.38 -2.02
C GLY A 164 -8.01 -15.20 -1.95
N TRP A 165 -7.75 -14.12 -2.73
CA TRP A 165 -8.65 -12.98 -2.77
C TRP A 165 -9.95 -13.34 -3.50
N ALA A 166 -11.08 -12.86 -2.98
CA ALA A 166 -12.40 -13.17 -3.50
C ALA A 166 -13.00 -11.97 -4.25
N ASN A 167 -13.74 -12.26 -5.32
CA ASN A 167 -14.51 -11.26 -6.04
C ASN A 167 -15.58 -10.66 -5.11
N ALA A 168 -15.65 -9.33 -5.06
CA ALA A 168 -16.63 -8.56 -4.29
C ALA A 168 -17.61 -7.75 -5.18
N GLY A 169 -17.53 -7.94 -6.49
CA GLY A 169 -18.33 -7.25 -7.48
C GLY A 169 -17.49 -6.44 -8.46
N ASP A 170 -18.16 -5.87 -9.45
CA ASP A 170 -17.55 -5.02 -10.45
C ASP A 170 -18.44 -3.81 -10.74
N PHE A 171 -17.80 -2.72 -11.16
CA PHE A 171 -18.47 -1.50 -11.56
C PHE A 171 -18.02 -1.10 -12.97
N ASP A 172 -18.99 -0.83 -13.84
CA ASP A 172 -18.69 -0.22 -15.14
C ASP A 172 -18.46 1.29 -14.95
N MET A 173 -17.20 1.73 -15.12
CA MET A 173 -16.79 3.13 -15.00
C MET A 173 -16.84 3.86 -16.35
N GLY A 174 -17.63 3.35 -17.32
CA GLY A 174 -17.76 3.92 -18.64
C GLY A 174 -16.43 3.94 -19.42
N PRO A 175 -15.95 5.12 -19.84
CA PRO A 175 -14.70 5.21 -20.60
C PRO A 175 -13.44 4.69 -19.87
N MET A 176 -13.49 4.59 -18.54
CA MET A 176 -12.38 4.06 -17.74
C MET A 176 -12.40 2.53 -17.65
N GLY A 177 -13.43 1.86 -18.19
CA GLY A 177 -13.57 0.41 -18.18
C GLY A 177 -14.11 -0.15 -16.87
N ILE A 178 -13.81 -1.40 -16.60
CA ILE A 178 -14.29 -2.12 -15.43
C ILE A 178 -13.38 -1.86 -14.22
N TYR A 179 -13.99 -1.58 -13.09
CA TYR A 179 -13.39 -1.53 -11.77
C TYR A 179 -13.81 -2.78 -10.99
N GLN A 180 -12.92 -3.75 -10.89
CA GLN A 180 -13.15 -5.02 -10.19
C GLN A 180 -12.82 -4.87 -8.71
N THR A 181 -13.79 -5.05 -7.83
CA THR A 181 -13.54 -5.06 -6.38
C THR A 181 -13.22 -6.47 -5.87
N PHE A 182 -12.44 -6.51 -4.81
CA PHE A 182 -12.03 -7.76 -4.15
C PHE A 182 -12.06 -7.64 -2.62
N THR A 183 -12.17 -8.79 -1.95
CA THR A 183 -11.88 -8.94 -0.52
C THR A 183 -10.62 -9.78 -0.33
N ALA A 184 -9.77 -9.37 0.60
CA ALA A 184 -8.52 -10.04 0.96
C ALA A 184 -8.56 -10.57 2.42
N GLY A 185 -9.75 -10.85 2.93
CA GLY A 185 -10.02 -11.27 4.30
C GLY A 185 -10.94 -10.30 5.03
N PRO A 186 -11.18 -10.51 6.32
CA PRO A 186 -11.99 -9.60 7.13
C PRO A 186 -11.41 -8.19 7.12
N GLU A 187 -12.27 -7.19 6.89
CA GLU A 187 -11.92 -5.75 6.92
C GLU A 187 -10.79 -5.35 5.94
N SER A 188 -10.46 -6.19 4.95
CA SER A 188 -9.46 -5.89 3.93
C SER A 188 -10.03 -6.09 2.54
N GLY A 189 -9.94 -5.06 1.71
CA GLY A 189 -10.42 -5.09 0.35
C GLY A 189 -9.80 -4.01 -0.52
N GLY A 190 -10.20 -4.02 -1.78
CA GLY A 190 -9.66 -3.07 -2.75
C GLY A 190 -10.33 -3.18 -4.11
N GLY A 191 -9.74 -2.50 -5.09
CA GLY A 191 -10.16 -2.52 -6.47
C GLY A 191 -9.00 -2.71 -7.44
N ILE A 192 -9.29 -3.24 -8.58
CA ILE A 192 -8.35 -3.45 -9.69
C ILE A 192 -8.97 -2.87 -10.95
N MET A 193 -8.22 -2.06 -11.67
CA MET A 193 -8.66 -1.51 -12.95
C MET A 193 -7.50 -1.36 -13.91
N ASN A 194 -7.82 -1.19 -15.19
CA ASN A 194 -6.81 -0.83 -16.16
C ASN A 194 -6.27 0.56 -15.87
N LYS A 195 -4.95 0.67 -15.86
CA LYS A 195 -4.27 1.94 -15.63
C LYS A 195 -4.56 2.93 -16.76
N PRO A 196 -4.81 4.21 -16.46
CA PRO A 196 -4.85 5.25 -17.47
C PRO A 196 -3.46 5.44 -18.10
N GLU A 197 -3.42 6.02 -19.31
CA GLU A 197 -2.17 6.21 -20.07
C GLU A 197 -1.11 7.03 -19.32
N GLN A 198 -1.56 7.95 -18.44
CA GLN A 198 -0.68 8.80 -17.65
C GLN A 198 0.11 8.05 -16.58
N ILE A 199 -0.37 6.86 -16.20
CA ILE A 199 0.36 5.97 -15.27
C ILE A 199 1.24 5.04 -16.13
N PRO A 200 2.57 5.22 -16.12
CA PRO A 200 3.44 4.52 -17.06
C PRO A 200 3.55 3.01 -16.79
N VAL A 201 3.51 2.62 -15.52
CA VAL A 201 3.70 1.23 -15.08
C VAL A 201 2.59 0.82 -14.13
N PRO A 202 2.30 -0.49 -13.99
CA PRO A 202 1.38 -0.98 -12.97
C PRO A 202 1.84 -0.57 -11.56
N VAL A 203 0.88 -0.14 -10.73
CA VAL A 203 1.18 0.38 -9.40
C VAL A 203 0.03 0.13 -8.43
N TRP A 204 0.39 -0.20 -7.18
CA TRP A 204 -0.51 -0.18 -6.05
C TRP A 204 -0.61 1.21 -5.46
N GLN A 205 -1.82 1.68 -5.20
CA GLN A 205 -2.14 2.90 -4.46
C GLN A 205 -2.89 2.56 -3.18
N PHE A 206 -2.52 3.21 -2.08
CA PHE A 206 -3.07 2.95 -0.76
C PHE A 206 -3.86 4.17 -0.28
N TYR A 207 -5.05 3.91 0.29
CA TYR A 207 -5.96 4.93 0.77
C TYR A 207 -5.94 4.96 2.30
N PHE A 208 -5.45 6.05 2.87
CA PHE A 208 -5.42 6.26 4.31
C PHE A 208 -6.72 6.89 4.77
N ASN A 209 -7.35 6.29 5.78
CA ASN A 209 -8.58 6.81 6.35
C ASN A 209 -8.32 8.10 7.14
N VAL A 210 -9.15 9.10 6.89
CA VAL A 210 -9.15 10.37 7.61
C VAL A 210 -10.58 10.74 8.05
N PRO A 211 -10.77 11.56 9.09
CA PRO A 211 -12.11 11.87 9.59
C PRO A 211 -12.98 12.67 8.60
N ALA A 212 -12.37 13.58 7.81
CA ALA A 212 -13.07 14.47 6.87
C ALA A 212 -12.17 14.76 5.67
N ILE A 213 -12.71 14.61 4.45
CA ILE A 213 -11.90 14.65 3.23
C ILE A 213 -11.44 16.06 2.88
N ASP A 214 -12.30 17.08 2.99
CA ASP A 214 -11.95 18.46 2.63
C ASP A 214 -10.86 19.03 3.54
N ALA A 215 -10.97 18.78 4.85
CA ALA A 215 -9.95 19.17 5.81
C ALA A 215 -8.62 18.45 5.56
N ALA A 216 -8.66 17.18 5.16
CA ALA A 216 -7.46 16.42 4.85
C ALA A 216 -6.81 16.90 3.54
N ALA A 217 -7.58 17.14 2.49
CA ALA A 217 -7.09 17.72 1.23
C ALA A 217 -6.42 19.09 1.45
N LYS A 218 -7.02 19.93 2.33
CA LYS A 218 -6.39 21.19 2.71
C LYS A 218 -5.06 20.98 3.43
N ARG A 219 -4.97 20.02 4.37
CA ARG A 219 -3.69 19.72 5.04
C ARG A 219 -2.62 19.24 4.06
N VAL A 220 -3.00 18.49 3.02
CA VAL A 220 -2.05 18.10 1.95
C VAL A 220 -1.43 19.33 1.31
N THR A 221 -2.23 20.28 0.85
CA THR A 221 -1.74 21.48 0.16
C THR A 221 -1.00 22.44 1.08
N ASP A 222 -1.49 22.64 2.31
CA ASP A 222 -0.85 23.50 3.31
C ASP A 222 0.55 23.00 3.72
N ASN A 223 0.83 21.71 3.54
CA ASN A 223 2.12 21.09 3.89
C ASN A 223 2.97 20.72 2.67
N GLY A 224 2.72 21.33 1.51
CA GLY A 224 3.56 21.20 0.32
C GLY A 224 3.28 20.01 -0.58
N GLY A 225 2.27 19.17 -0.26
CA GLY A 225 1.78 18.14 -1.15
C GLY A 225 0.86 18.69 -2.24
N LYS A 226 0.44 17.82 -3.14
CA LYS A 226 -0.46 18.16 -4.24
C LYS A 226 -1.70 17.28 -4.20
N VAL A 227 -2.87 17.89 -4.43
CA VAL A 227 -4.10 17.17 -4.76
C VAL A 227 -4.09 16.94 -6.28
N LEU A 228 -4.14 15.68 -6.69
CA LEU A 228 -4.12 15.28 -8.10
C LEU A 228 -5.53 15.05 -8.65
N MET A 229 -6.44 14.48 -7.81
CA MET A 229 -7.82 14.22 -8.17
C MET A 229 -8.73 14.26 -6.94
N GLY A 230 -9.95 14.76 -7.11
CA GLY A 230 -10.94 14.89 -6.04
C GLY A 230 -10.85 16.22 -5.29
N PRO A 231 -11.52 16.34 -4.12
CA PRO A 231 -12.40 15.36 -3.47
C PRO A 231 -13.60 14.95 -4.31
N MET A 232 -13.91 13.65 -4.32
CA MET A 232 -15.05 13.09 -5.02
C MET A 232 -15.70 11.97 -4.19
N ASP A 233 -16.99 11.77 -4.35
CA ASP A 233 -17.70 10.62 -3.79
C ASP A 233 -17.47 9.37 -4.64
N VAL A 234 -17.50 8.22 -3.98
CA VAL A 234 -17.38 6.92 -4.62
C VAL A 234 -18.53 6.00 -4.19
N PRO A 235 -18.84 4.95 -4.96
CA PRO A 235 -19.81 3.94 -4.53
C PRO A 235 -19.50 3.42 -3.11
N GLY A 236 -20.53 3.31 -2.28
CA GLY A 236 -20.38 2.97 -0.86
C GLY A 236 -20.41 4.17 0.09
N GLY A 237 -20.51 5.40 -0.43
CA GLY A 237 -20.72 6.63 0.35
C GLY A 237 -19.48 7.24 0.96
N SER A 238 -18.30 6.76 0.60
CA SER A 238 -17.03 7.38 1.01
C SER A 238 -16.62 8.49 0.05
N TRP A 239 -15.83 9.43 0.56
CA TRP A 239 -15.17 10.48 -0.21
C TRP A 239 -13.68 10.16 -0.32
N ILE A 240 -13.11 10.42 -1.49
CA ILE A 240 -11.68 10.16 -1.76
C ILE A 240 -10.98 11.38 -2.34
N VAL A 241 -9.67 11.44 -2.15
CA VAL A 241 -8.77 12.36 -2.81
C VAL A 241 -7.45 11.64 -3.11
N GLN A 242 -6.96 11.77 -4.34
CA GLN A 242 -5.64 11.24 -4.74
C GLN A 242 -4.62 12.37 -4.69
N CYS A 243 -3.48 12.07 -4.12
CA CYS A 243 -2.49 13.06 -3.73
C CYS A 243 -1.07 12.62 -4.08
N GLN A 244 -0.17 13.61 -4.04
CA GLN A 244 1.27 13.41 -4.10
C GLN A 244 1.90 14.15 -2.93
N ASP A 245 2.83 13.51 -2.23
CA ASP A 245 3.59 14.13 -1.15
C ASP A 245 4.67 15.08 -1.70
N PRO A 246 5.36 15.86 -0.84
CA PRO A 246 6.38 16.80 -1.30
C PRO A 246 7.59 16.16 -2.00
N GLN A 247 7.87 14.88 -1.77
CA GLN A 247 8.96 14.12 -2.40
C GLN A 247 8.53 13.40 -3.68
N GLY A 248 7.22 13.41 -3.99
CA GLY A 248 6.68 12.83 -5.20
C GLY A 248 5.99 11.47 -5.04
N ALA A 249 5.90 10.92 -3.84
CA ALA A 249 5.18 9.66 -3.61
C ALA A 249 3.67 9.85 -3.77
N LEU A 250 3.05 8.93 -4.52
CA LEU A 250 1.60 8.89 -4.69
C LEU A 250 0.95 8.22 -3.47
N PHE A 251 -0.15 8.79 -3.01
CA PHE A 251 -1.01 8.23 -1.97
C PHE A 251 -2.44 8.74 -2.15
N ALA A 252 -3.37 8.14 -1.44
CA ALA A 252 -4.74 8.62 -1.44
C ALA A 252 -5.29 8.71 0.00
N LEU A 253 -6.32 9.52 0.16
CA LEU A 253 -7.07 9.63 1.41
C LEU A 253 -8.53 9.25 1.16
N MET A 254 -9.16 8.67 2.16
CA MET A 254 -10.58 8.40 2.14
C MET A 254 -11.24 8.77 3.48
N ALA A 255 -12.50 9.18 3.41
CA ALA A 255 -13.28 9.59 4.57
C ALA A 255 -14.76 9.22 4.40
N PRO A 256 -15.51 9.04 5.50
CA PRO A 256 -16.96 8.82 5.44
C PRO A 256 -17.74 10.08 5.06
N GLY A 257 -17.12 11.26 5.01
CA GLY A 257 -17.74 12.53 4.67
C GLY A 257 -16.74 13.62 4.31
N ARG A 258 -17.30 14.76 3.93
CA ARG A 258 -16.56 15.97 3.57
C ARG A 258 -16.04 16.72 4.78
#